data_ce50fbbd93517c8da2bbb352325e588d
#
_entry.id   ce50fbbd93517c8da2bbb352325e588d
#
_cell.length_a   1.000
_cell.length_b   1.000
_cell.length_c   1.000
_cell.angle_alpha   90.00
_cell.angle_beta   90.00
_cell.angle_gamma   90.00
#
_symmetry.space_group_name_H-M   'P 1'
#
loop_
_entity.id
_entity.type
_entity.pdbx_description
1 polymer ?
#
loop_
_entity_poly.entity_id
_entity_poly.type
_entity_poly.pdbx_seq_one_letter_code
_entity_poly.pdbx_strand_id
1 'polypeptide(L)'
;LRLATRRSQLALWQAEHVAALLRAAHPGLAVELVAMSTEGDRRLDVPLSEIGGKGVFATEVQSALLDGRADLAVHSAKDLPAVTGEGLALAAVPERGDPRDALVGGRLEDLRTGAVVATGSARRRAQLAHLRPDLTFAELRGNMATRLAKAADFDAIVVAAVAFERLGLSEHVDQVLDVNRMVPQVAQAALGAGATRLGVAL
;
A
#
# COMPACT_ATOMS: atom_id res chain seq x y z
N LEU A 1 6.45 4.27 23.21
CA LEU A 1 6.78 3.52 22.02
C LEU A 1 6.62 4.43 20.79
N ARG A 2 7.65 4.51 19.94
CA ARG A 2 7.68 5.34 18.73
C ARG A 2 7.46 4.46 17.50
N LEU A 3 6.42 4.79 16.71
CA LEU A 3 6.02 4.07 15.51
C LEU A 3 6.40 4.88 14.26
N ALA A 4 7.41 4.44 13.53
CA ALA A 4 7.78 5.04 12.25
C ALA A 4 6.79 4.65 11.15
N THR A 5 6.40 5.63 10.33
CA THR A 5 5.49 5.44 9.19
C THR A 5 5.69 6.52 8.13
N ARG A 6 5.13 6.33 6.94
CA ARG A 6 5.07 7.36 5.88
C ARG A 6 4.01 8.41 6.21
N ARG A 7 4.16 9.60 5.61
CA ARG A 7 3.21 10.73 5.80
C ARG A 7 1.91 10.63 5.01
N SER A 8 1.75 9.65 4.12
CA SER A 8 0.51 9.51 3.35
C SER A 8 -0.66 9.16 4.28
N GLN A 9 -1.87 9.65 3.97
CA GLN A 9 -3.07 9.39 4.77
C GLN A 9 -3.28 7.89 5.04
N LEU A 10 -3.09 7.04 4.02
CA LEU A 10 -3.20 5.60 4.18
C LEU A 10 -2.16 5.03 5.14
N ALA A 11 -0.91 5.50 5.08
CA ALA A 11 0.15 5.03 5.98
C ALA A 11 -0.09 5.51 7.42
N LEU A 12 -0.57 6.72 7.61
CA LEU A 12 -0.96 7.24 8.93
C LEU A 12 -2.11 6.42 9.53
N TRP A 13 -3.14 6.11 8.72
CA TRP A 13 -4.23 5.23 9.15
C TRP A 13 -3.70 3.86 9.59
N GLN A 14 -2.79 3.27 8.80
CA GLN A 14 -2.19 1.96 9.11
C GLN A 14 -1.39 1.98 10.41
N ALA A 15 -0.61 3.02 10.64
CA ALA A 15 0.16 3.18 11.87
C ALA A 15 -0.74 3.41 13.09
N GLU A 16 -1.79 4.22 12.97
CA GLU A 16 -2.76 4.43 14.06
C GLU A 16 -3.54 3.15 14.37
N HIS A 17 -3.90 2.35 13.35
CA HIS A 17 -4.52 1.05 13.56
C HIS A 17 -3.61 0.12 14.39
N VAL A 18 -2.33 0.02 14.05
CA VAL A 18 -1.35 -0.76 14.84
C VAL A 18 -1.18 -0.18 16.24
N ALA A 19 -1.11 1.15 16.38
CA ALA A 19 -1.04 1.82 17.66
C ALA A 19 -2.26 1.52 18.54
N ALA A 20 -3.46 1.49 17.96
CA ALA A 20 -4.69 1.13 18.68
C ALA A 20 -4.66 -0.32 19.18
N LEU A 21 -4.19 -1.27 18.35
CA LEU A 21 -4.01 -2.67 18.75
C LEU A 21 -3.02 -2.81 19.91
N LEU A 22 -1.90 -2.08 19.86
CA LEU A 22 -0.89 -2.08 20.92
C LEU A 22 -1.43 -1.49 22.22
N ARG A 23 -2.15 -0.36 22.15
CA ARG A 23 -2.78 0.26 23.34
C ARG A 23 -3.84 -0.66 23.95
N ALA A 24 -4.61 -1.38 23.12
CA ALA A 24 -5.62 -2.34 23.58
C ALA A 24 -4.96 -3.54 24.30
N ALA A 25 -3.84 -4.05 23.78
CA ALA A 25 -3.10 -5.16 24.38
C ALA A 25 -2.30 -4.76 25.63
N HIS A 26 -1.88 -3.48 25.72
CA HIS A 26 -1.03 -2.96 26.78
C HIS A 26 -1.62 -1.65 27.35
N PRO A 27 -2.59 -1.73 28.28
CA PRO A 27 -3.19 -0.54 28.89
C PRO A 27 -2.13 0.39 29.51
N GLY A 28 -2.21 1.67 29.18
CA GLY A 28 -1.24 2.68 29.63
C GLY A 28 -0.02 2.86 28.74
N LEU A 29 0.14 2.06 27.67
CA LEU A 29 1.23 2.25 26.71
C LEU A 29 1.02 3.56 25.92
N ALA A 30 1.97 4.50 26.09
CA ALA A 30 2.04 5.69 25.23
C ALA A 30 2.66 5.31 23.88
N VAL A 31 1.95 5.63 22.79
CA VAL A 31 2.42 5.38 21.42
C VAL A 31 2.43 6.70 20.67
N GLU A 32 3.59 7.07 20.12
CA GLU A 32 3.83 8.24 19.29
C GLU A 32 4.09 7.83 17.84
N LEU A 33 3.49 8.53 16.88
CA LEU A 33 3.74 8.31 15.46
C LEU A 33 4.88 9.22 14.96
N VAL A 34 5.90 8.62 14.36
CA VAL A 34 7.03 9.31 13.72
C VAL A 34 6.83 9.25 12.21
N ALA A 35 6.16 10.27 11.66
CA ALA A 35 5.82 10.34 10.25
C ALA A 35 6.94 10.93 9.40
N MET A 36 7.33 10.25 8.32
CA MET A 36 8.42 10.66 7.42
C MET A 36 8.05 10.52 5.94
N SER A 37 8.76 11.26 5.08
CA SER A 37 8.63 11.16 3.62
C SER A 37 9.70 10.22 3.08
N THR A 38 9.30 9.36 2.14
CA THR A 38 10.22 8.45 1.45
C THR A 38 10.61 8.99 0.07
N GLU A 39 11.65 8.44 -0.56
CA GLU A 39 12.03 8.79 -1.92
C GLU A 39 10.88 8.53 -2.91
N GLY A 40 10.18 7.41 -2.75
CA GLY A 40 9.00 7.08 -3.57
C GLY A 40 7.85 8.08 -3.42
N ASP A 41 7.75 8.80 -2.29
CA ASP A 41 6.77 9.87 -2.09
C ASP A 41 7.19 11.18 -2.78
N ARG A 42 8.50 11.42 -2.89
CA ARG A 42 9.05 12.65 -3.49
C ARG A 42 9.16 12.60 -5.00
N ARG A 43 9.53 11.44 -5.57
CA ARG A 43 9.77 11.26 -7.00
C ARG A 43 8.54 10.69 -7.71
N LEU A 44 7.56 11.55 -7.96
CA LEU A 44 6.33 11.20 -8.68
C LEU A 44 6.45 11.34 -10.20
N ASP A 45 7.53 11.97 -10.67
CA ASP A 45 7.83 12.32 -12.05
C ASP A 45 8.37 11.14 -12.89
N VAL A 46 8.91 10.10 -12.24
CA VAL A 46 9.47 8.91 -12.91
C VAL A 46 8.71 7.64 -12.57
N PRO A 47 8.61 6.65 -13.50
CA PRO A 47 8.01 5.36 -13.22
C PRO A 47 8.67 4.65 -12.03
N LEU A 48 7.89 3.86 -11.25
CA LEU A 48 8.44 3.10 -10.10
C LEU A 48 9.54 2.12 -10.53
N SER A 49 9.45 1.58 -11.75
CA SER A 49 10.47 0.70 -12.33
C SER A 49 11.82 1.38 -12.55
N GLU A 50 11.84 2.70 -12.69
CA GLU A 50 13.05 3.50 -12.94
C GLU A 50 13.65 4.12 -11.68
N ILE A 51 12.88 4.27 -10.59
CA ILE A 51 13.39 4.80 -9.31
C ILE A 51 14.39 3.82 -8.67
N GLY A 52 14.49 2.61 -9.22
CA GLY A 52 15.53 1.63 -8.90
C GLY A 52 15.46 1.09 -7.48
N GLY A 53 15.22 -0.21 -7.33
CA GLY A 53 15.40 -0.91 -6.07
C GLY A 53 14.12 -1.33 -5.37
N LYS A 54 14.24 -2.48 -4.74
CA LYS A 54 13.23 -3.03 -3.83
C LYS A 54 13.22 -2.18 -2.56
N GLY A 55 12.04 -1.74 -2.11
CA GLY A 55 11.91 -1.04 -0.83
C GLY A 55 11.92 0.49 -0.88
N VAL A 56 11.71 1.12 -2.04
CA VAL A 56 11.65 2.60 -2.22
C VAL A 56 10.71 3.31 -1.23
N PHE A 57 9.73 2.59 -0.69
CA PHE A 57 8.81 3.09 0.32
C PHE A 57 9.13 2.62 1.75
N ALA A 58 10.13 1.77 1.92
CA ALA A 58 10.47 1.18 3.21
C ALA A 58 11.80 1.69 3.78
N THR A 59 12.75 2.05 2.93
CA THR A 59 14.13 2.34 3.31
C THR A 59 14.24 3.40 4.41
N GLU A 60 13.65 4.58 4.24
CA GLU A 60 13.76 5.65 5.24
C GLU A 60 13.03 5.31 6.54
N VAL A 61 11.91 4.58 6.44
CA VAL A 61 11.15 4.13 7.61
C VAL A 61 11.94 3.05 8.38
N GLN A 62 12.60 2.14 7.67
CA GLN A 62 13.46 1.12 8.26
C GLN A 62 14.76 1.72 8.84
N SER A 63 15.35 2.72 8.19
CA SER A 63 16.50 3.44 8.73
C SER A 63 16.20 4.08 10.08
N ALA A 64 14.96 4.56 10.30
CA ALA A 64 14.57 5.12 11.58
C ALA A 64 14.65 4.12 12.74
N LEU A 65 14.49 2.81 12.47
CA LEU A 65 14.72 1.76 13.46
C LEU A 65 16.21 1.58 13.76
N LEU A 66 17.03 1.48 12.71
CA LEU A 66 18.48 1.26 12.84
C LEU A 66 19.17 2.44 13.52
N ASP A 67 18.69 3.66 13.27
CA ASP A 67 19.20 4.91 13.87
C ASP A 67 18.64 5.15 15.28
N GLY A 68 17.77 4.29 15.80
CA GLY A 68 17.13 4.45 17.12
C GLY A 68 16.17 5.63 17.21
N ARG A 69 15.67 6.15 16.08
CA ARG A 69 14.66 7.22 16.03
C ARG A 69 13.23 6.68 16.24
N ALA A 70 13.03 5.40 16.02
CA ALA A 70 11.76 4.70 16.26
C ALA A 70 12.01 3.30 16.81
N ASP A 71 11.01 2.73 17.46
CA ASP A 71 11.07 1.42 18.07
C ASP A 71 10.41 0.36 17.19
N LEU A 72 9.34 0.73 16.47
CA LEU A 72 8.67 -0.08 15.45
C LEU A 72 8.49 0.72 14.16
N ALA A 73 8.36 0.01 13.03
CA ALA A 73 8.04 0.57 11.71
C ALA A 73 6.80 -0.11 11.14
N VAL A 74 5.80 0.66 10.74
CA VAL A 74 4.56 0.14 10.15
C VAL A 74 4.56 0.35 8.64
N HIS A 75 4.30 -0.74 7.90
CA HIS A 75 4.27 -0.78 6.44
C HIS A 75 3.03 -1.50 5.90
N SER A 76 2.59 -1.13 4.72
CA SER A 76 1.87 -2.09 3.86
C SER A 76 2.83 -3.23 3.56
N ALA A 77 2.50 -4.46 3.94
CA ALA A 77 3.43 -5.58 3.83
C ALA A 77 3.87 -5.86 2.37
N LYS A 78 3.02 -5.53 1.39
CA LYS A 78 3.34 -5.63 -0.05
C LYS A 78 4.47 -4.70 -0.52
N ASP A 79 4.79 -3.66 0.25
CA ASP A 79 5.84 -2.68 -0.08
C ASP A 79 7.18 -3.05 0.58
N LEU A 80 7.18 -4.05 1.47
CA LEU A 80 8.39 -4.59 2.07
C LEU A 80 9.21 -5.38 1.04
N PRO A 81 10.55 -5.33 1.12
CA PRO A 81 11.40 -6.19 0.32
C PRO A 81 11.21 -7.67 0.72
N ALA A 82 11.41 -8.58 -0.24
CA ALA A 82 11.28 -10.04 0.02
C ALA A 82 12.28 -10.56 1.06
N VAL A 83 13.42 -9.88 1.18
CA VAL A 83 14.45 -10.17 2.19
C VAL A 83 14.52 -8.99 3.14
N THR A 84 14.30 -9.25 4.41
CA THR A 84 14.42 -8.23 5.46
C THR A 84 15.88 -7.76 5.56
N GLY A 85 16.08 -6.45 5.66
CA GLY A 85 17.42 -5.88 5.81
C GLY A 85 18.16 -6.39 7.06
N GLU A 86 19.49 -6.35 7.01
CA GLU A 86 20.32 -6.73 8.15
C GLU A 86 19.97 -5.89 9.38
N GLY A 87 19.96 -6.52 10.55
CA GLY A 87 19.59 -5.87 11.81
C GLY A 87 18.08 -5.69 12.03
N LEU A 88 17.25 -5.99 11.03
CA LEU A 88 15.79 -5.85 11.10
C LEU A 88 15.09 -7.20 11.16
N ALA A 89 13.88 -7.21 11.70
CA ALA A 89 12.96 -8.34 11.70
C ALA A 89 11.52 -7.87 11.45
N LEU A 90 10.72 -8.70 10.81
CA LEU A 90 9.27 -8.55 10.79
C LEU A 90 8.74 -9.11 12.13
N ALA A 91 8.37 -8.22 13.03
CA ALA A 91 7.99 -8.58 14.41
C ALA A 91 6.54 -9.04 14.51
N ALA A 92 5.64 -8.44 13.74
CA ALA A 92 4.22 -8.79 13.75
C ALA A 92 3.53 -8.52 12.42
N VAL A 93 2.49 -9.32 12.14
CA VAL A 93 1.56 -9.14 11.03
C VAL A 93 0.16 -9.21 11.63
N PRO A 94 -0.52 -8.08 11.85
CA PRO A 94 -1.92 -8.05 12.30
C PRO A 94 -2.86 -8.72 11.30
N GLU A 95 -4.13 -8.88 11.69
CA GLU A 95 -5.16 -9.43 10.83
C GLU A 95 -5.16 -8.75 9.45
N ARG A 96 -5.24 -9.58 8.41
CA ARG A 96 -5.21 -9.14 7.02
C ARG A 96 -6.60 -8.67 6.58
N GLY A 97 -6.67 -7.48 5.98
CA GLY A 97 -7.89 -7.01 5.32
C GLY A 97 -8.16 -7.69 3.98
N ASP A 98 -9.16 -7.19 3.23
CA ASP A 98 -9.53 -7.72 1.93
C ASP A 98 -8.38 -7.54 0.90
N PRO A 99 -7.80 -8.62 0.36
CA PRO A 99 -6.68 -8.54 -0.57
C PRO A 99 -7.07 -8.16 -1.99
N ARG A 100 -8.36 -8.08 -2.31
CA ARG A 100 -8.85 -7.89 -3.68
C ARG A 100 -8.46 -6.53 -4.26
N ASP A 101 -8.36 -6.51 -5.59
CA ASP A 101 -8.30 -5.26 -6.35
C ASP A 101 -9.72 -4.77 -6.66
N ALA A 102 -9.86 -3.46 -6.90
CA ALA A 102 -11.12 -2.82 -7.21
C ALA A 102 -10.98 -1.86 -8.40
N LEU A 103 -12.09 -1.67 -9.11
CA LEU A 103 -12.25 -0.68 -10.16
C LEU A 103 -13.01 0.54 -9.63
N VAL A 104 -12.60 1.70 -10.08
CA VAL A 104 -13.28 2.99 -9.95
C VAL A 104 -13.43 3.58 -11.33
N GLY A 105 -14.64 4.01 -11.70
CA GLY A 105 -15.02 4.53 -13.02
C GLY A 105 -15.92 3.58 -13.81
N GLY A 106 -16.23 2.39 -13.28
CA GLY A 106 -17.15 1.44 -13.88
C GLY A 106 -16.81 -0.02 -13.58
N ARG A 107 -17.66 -0.92 -14.06
CA ARG A 107 -17.47 -2.37 -13.94
C ARG A 107 -16.68 -2.87 -15.14
N LEU A 108 -15.85 -3.88 -14.97
CA LEU A 108 -14.97 -4.43 -16.02
C LEU A 108 -15.75 -4.89 -17.25
N GLU A 109 -16.92 -5.47 -17.04
CA GLU A 109 -17.79 -5.96 -18.09
C GLU A 109 -18.44 -4.84 -18.90
N ASP A 110 -18.68 -3.69 -18.27
CA ASP A 110 -19.41 -2.55 -18.85
C ASP A 110 -18.48 -1.54 -19.52
N LEU A 111 -17.16 -1.67 -19.36
CA LEU A 111 -16.20 -0.81 -20.05
C LEU A 111 -16.30 -1.00 -21.57
N ARG A 112 -16.37 0.13 -22.30
CA ARG A 112 -16.40 0.12 -23.78
C ARG A 112 -15.14 -0.52 -24.37
N THR A 113 -15.24 -1.01 -25.58
CA THR A 113 -14.08 -1.47 -26.35
C THR A 113 -13.07 -0.33 -26.50
N GLY A 114 -11.79 -0.63 -26.28
CA GLY A 114 -10.71 0.36 -26.30
C GLY A 114 -10.66 1.29 -25.08
N ALA A 115 -11.42 1.00 -24.00
CA ALA A 115 -11.40 1.82 -22.80
C ALA A 115 -9.99 1.91 -22.19
N VAL A 116 -9.66 3.07 -21.67
CA VAL A 116 -8.37 3.37 -21.02
C VAL A 116 -8.46 3.06 -19.53
N VAL A 117 -7.74 2.04 -19.07
CA VAL A 117 -7.66 1.69 -17.66
C VAL A 117 -6.30 2.11 -17.08
N ALA A 118 -6.30 2.98 -16.06
CA ALA A 118 -5.07 3.50 -15.51
C ALA A 118 -4.57 2.69 -14.30
N THR A 119 -3.30 2.28 -14.37
CA THR A 119 -2.60 1.58 -13.30
C THR A 119 -1.08 1.63 -13.49
N GLY A 120 -0.32 1.90 -12.42
CA GLY A 120 1.14 1.75 -12.41
C GLY A 120 1.62 0.34 -12.06
N SER A 121 0.72 -0.66 -12.05
CA SER A 121 1.05 -2.04 -11.68
C SER A 121 1.10 -2.96 -12.89
N ALA A 122 2.30 -3.45 -13.23
CA ALA A 122 2.48 -4.43 -14.32
C ALA A 122 1.63 -5.70 -14.08
N ARG A 123 1.51 -6.16 -12.83
CA ARG A 123 0.66 -7.30 -12.46
C ARG A 123 -0.82 -7.06 -12.84
N ARG A 124 -1.36 -5.89 -12.51
CA ARG A 124 -2.76 -5.53 -12.83
C ARG A 124 -2.95 -5.41 -14.32
N ARG A 125 -2.04 -4.70 -14.99
CA ARG A 125 -2.08 -4.53 -16.44
C ARG A 125 -2.10 -5.88 -17.16
N ALA A 126 -1.19 -6.79 -16.82
CA ALA A 126 -1.10 -8.10 -17.46
C ALA A 126 -2.39 -8.93 -17.31
N GLN A 127 -2.95 -8.97 -16.10
CA GLN A 127 -4.16 -9.75 -15.84
C GLN A 127 -5.40 -9.12 -16.51
N LEU A 128 -5.54 -7.79 -16.47
CA LEU A 128 -6.64 -7.12 -17.16
C LEU A 128 -6.55 -7.26 -18.67
N ALA A 129 -5.35 -7.16 -19.26
CA ALA A 129 -5.14 -7.40 -20.68
C ALA A 129 -5.47 -8.85 -21.09
N HIS A 130 -5.27 -9.82 -20.20
CA HIS A 130 -5.70 -11.21 -20.43
C HIS A 130 -7.24 -11.35 -20.38
N LEU A 131 -7.89 -10.70 -19.41
CA LEU A 131 -9.34 -10.76 -19.24
C LEU A 131 -10.11 -9.97 -20.31
N ARG A 132 -9.53 -8.85 -20.75
CA ARG A 132 -10.11 -7.89 -21.71
C ARG A 132 -8.98 -7.38 -22.63
N PRO A 133 -8.63 -8.14 -23.69
CA PRO A 133 -7.55 -7.80 -24.62
C PRO A 133 -7.78 -6.51 -25.41
N ASP A 134 -9.02 -6.05 -25.43
CA ASP A 134 -9.46 -4.82 -26.09
C ASP A 134 -9.16 -3.54 -25.29
N LEU A 135 -8.80 -3.66 -24.00
CA LEU A 135 -8.49 -2.50 -23.17
C LEU A 135 -7.12 -1.89 -23.52
N THR A 136 -7.01 -0.59 -23.29
CA THR A 136 -5.74 0.14 -23.32
C THR A 136 -5.34 0.56 -21.91
N PHE A 137 -4.05 0.85 -21.69
CA PHE A 137 -3.54 1.10 -20.33
C PHE A 137 -2.74 2.39 -20.26
N ALA A 138 -2.97 3.16 -19.19
CA ALA A 138 -2.23 4.35 -18.85
C ALA A 138 -1.53 4.20 -17.48
N GLU A 139 -0.47 4.99 -17.27
CA GLU A 139 0.21 5.05 -15.97
C GLU A 139 -0.61 5.86 -14.96
N LEU A 140 -0.68 5.34 -13.72
CA LEU A 140 -1.33 6.00 -12.59
C LEU A 140 -0.40 6.03 -11.38
N ARG A 141 0.05 7.24 -11.02
CA ARG A 141 0.92 7.48 -9.88
C ARG A 141 0.30 8.46 -8.88
N GLY A 142 0.87 8.48 -7.68
CA GLY A 142 0.43 9.32 -6.58
C GLY A 142 -0.16 8.53 -5.41
N ASN A 143 -0.50 9.23 -4.33
CA ASN A 143 -1.25 8.67 -3.20
C ASN A 143 -2.72 8.43 -3.57
N MET A 144 -3.52 7.88 -2.65
CA MET A 144 -4.91 7.51 -2.97
C MET A 144 -5.77 8.72 -3.36
N ALA A 145 -5.62 9.86 -2.68
CA ALA A 145 -6.35 11.09 -3.02
C ALA A 145 -5.98 11.59 -4.43
N THR A 146 -4.69 11.59 -4.78
CA THR A 146 -4.22 11.96 -6.12
C THR A 146 -4.77 11.01 -7.19
N ARG A 147 -4.80 9.70 -6.92
CA ARG A 147 -5.33 8.71 -7.88
C ARG A 147 -6.82 8.86 -8.08
N LEU A 148 -7.58 9.12 -7.02
CA LEU A 148 -9.01 9.35 -7.10
C LEU A 148 -9.32 10.64 -7.87
N ALA A 149 -8.57 11.72 -7.61
CA ALA A 149 -8.73 12.97 -8.35
C ALA A 149 -8.46 12.82 -9.86
N LYS A 150 -7.53 11.92 -10.24
CA LYS A 150 -7.22 11.60 -11.64
C LYS A 150 -8.15 10.55 -12.25
N ALA A 151 -9.06 9.96 -11.49
CA ALA A 151 -9.92 8.88 -12.01
C ALA A 151 -10.80 9.35 -13.19
N ALA A 152 -11.23 10.61 -13.17
CA ALA A 152 -12.03 11.20 -14.24
C ALA A 152 -11.28 11.39 -15.59
N ASP A 153 -9.95 11.30 -15.57
CA ASP A 153 -9.12 11.41 -16.79
C ASP A 153 -9.12 10.10 -17.61
N PHE A 154 -9.68 9.02 -17.07
CA PHE A 154 -9.66 7.67 -17.63
C PHE A 154 -11.05 7.03 -17.59
N ASP A 155 -11.26 5.96 -18.37
CA ASP A 155 -12.50 5.20 -18.30
C ASP A 155 -12.62 4.42 -16.97
N ALA A 156 -11.47 3.97 -16.41
CA ALA A 156 -11.41 3.41 -15.05
C ALA A 156 -9.98 3.46 -14.47
N ILE A 157 -9.87 3.38 -13.15
CA ILE A 157 -8.60 3.14 -12.45
C ILE A 157 -8.68 1.86 -11.63
N VAL A 158 -7.53 1.20 -11.40
CA VAL A 158 -7.44 0.00 -10.57
C VAL A 158 -6.68 0.28 -9.28
N VAL A 159 -7.32 -0.04 -8.18
CA VAL A 159 -6.81 0.20 -6.81
C VAL A 159 -6.86 -1.07 -5.97
N ALA A 160 -6.25 -1.08 -4.78
CA ALA A 160 -6.52 -2.12 -3.78
C ALA A 160 -7.79 -1.73 -3.01
N ALA A 161 -8.79 -2.61 -2.94
CA ALA A 161 -10.07 -2.35 -2.28
C ALA A 161 -9.88 -1.87 -0.83
N VAL A 162 -9.02 -2.54 -0.08
CA VAL A 162 -8.69 -2.19 1.31
C VAL A 162 -8.17 -0.76 1.50
N ALA A 163 -7.55 -0.15 0.49
CA ALA A 163 -7.05 1.21 0.61
C ALA A 163 -8.21 2.22 0.63
N PHE A 164 -9.27 1.95 -0.11
CA PHE A 164 -10.51 2.75 -0.11
C PHE A 164 -11.30 2.52 1.17
N GLU A 165 -11.43 1.28 1.61
CA GLU A 165 -12.06 0.94 2.89
C GLU A 165 -11.40 1.69 4.06
N ARG A 166 -10.08 1.60 4.18
CA ARG A 166 -9.32 2.25 5.27
C ARG A 166 -9.41 3.77 5.28
N LEU A 167 -9.65 4.37 4.14
CA LEU A 167 -9.80 5.83 4.00
C LEU A 167 -11.26 6.30 4.02
N GLY A 168 -12.24 5.38 4.17
CA GLY A 168 -13.65 5.73 4.14
C GLY A 168 -14.13 6.18 2.77
N LEU A 169 -13.54 5.64 1.68
CA LEU A 169 -13.81 6.01 0.29
C LEU A 169 -14.49 4.88 -0.50
N SER A 170 -15.07 3.90 0.20
CA SER A 170 -15.67 2.71 -0.43
C SER A 170 -16.81 3.03 -1.40
N GLU A 171 -17.47 4.17 -1.22
CA GLU A 171 -18.53 4.66 -2.11
C GLU A 171 -18.06 4.96 -3.54
N HIS A 172 -16.75 5.16 -3.73
CA HIS A 172 -16.16 5.37 -5.06
C HIS A 172 -15.81 4.06 -5.80
N VAL A 173 -15.97 2.91 -5.14
CA VAL A 173 -15.66 1.60 -5.73
C VAL A 173 -16.86 1.07 -6.49
N ASP A 174 -16.73 0.93 -7.82
CA ASP A 174 -17.78 0.39 -8.68
C ASP A 174 -17.79 -1.14 -8.73
N GLN A 175 -16.59 -1.74 -8.60
CA GLN A 175 -16.46 -3.20 -8.60
C GLN A 175 -15.25 -3.67 -7.81
N VAL A 176 -15.46 -4.65 -6.94
CA VAL A 176 -14.39 -5.45 -6.33
C VAL A 176 -14.18 -6.71 -7.19
N LEU A 177 -12.93 -6.94 -7.62
CA LEU A 177 -12.60 -8.03 -8.54
C LEU A 177 -12.33 -9.33 -7.75
N ASP A 178 -12.98 -10.42 -8.19
CA ASP A 178 -12.80 -11.74 -7.58
C ASP A 178 -11.35 -12.22 -7.71
N VAL A 179 -10.82 -12.86 -6.67
CA VAL A 179 -9.42 -13.35 -6.62
C VAL A 179 -9.11 -14.41 -7.68
N ASN A 180 -10.12 -15.17 -8.12
CA ASN A 180 -9.98 -16.15 -9.20
C ASN A 180 -9.83 -15.50 -10.57
N ARG A 181 -10.26 -14.25 -10.72
CA ARG A 181 -10.13 -13.45 -11.95
C ARG A 181 -8.93 -12.52 -11.90
N MET A 182 -8.63 -11.98 -10.72
CA MET A 182 -7.59 -10.99 -10.51
C MET A 182 -6.78 -11.36 -9.27
N VAL A 183 -5.70 -12.12 -9.47
CA VAL A 183 -4.82 -12.56 -8.38
C VAL A 183 -4.16 -11.34 -7.72
N PRO A 184 -4.33 -11.14 -6.39
CA PRO A 184 -3.78 -10.00 -5.69
C PRO A 184 -2.24 -10.03 -5.65
N GLN A 185 -1.64 -8.88 -5.36
CA GLN A 185 -0.22 -8.82 -5.04
C GLN A 185 0.05 -9.59 -3.75
N VAL A 186 1.20 -10.27 -3.68
CA VAL A 186 1.67 -10.91 -2.44
C VAL A 186 1.62 -9.91 -1.30
N ALA A 187 1.08 -10.33 -0.16
CA ALA A 187 0.89 -9.52 1.04
C ALA A 187 0.01 -8.25 0.87
N GLN A 188 -0.76 -8.12 -0.22
CA GLN A 188 -1.74 -7.04 -0.33
C GLN A 188 -2.75 -7.14 0.81
N ALA A 189 -3.12 -5.98 1.39
CA ALA A 189 -3.97 -5.78 2.55
C ALA A 189 -3.38 -6.19 3.92
N ALA A 190 -2.28 -6.94 3.97
CA ALA A 190 -1.56 -7.17 5.20
C ALA A 190 -0.75 -5.93 5.61
N LEU A 191 -0.63 -5.72 6.92
CA LEU A 191 0.31 -4.77 7.53
C LEU A 191 1.52 -5.53 8.06
N GLY A 192 2.69 -4.93 8.01
CA GLY A 192 3.89 -5.45 8.61
C GLY A 192 4.43 -4.47 9.66
N ALA A 193 4.60 -4.92 10.88
CA ALA A 193 5.31 -4.19 11.93
C ALA A 193 6.74 -4.74 12.02
N GLY A 194 7.72 -3.91 11.63
CA GLY A 194 9.14 -4.22 11.70
C GLY A 194 9.78 -3.64 12.96
N ALA A 195 10.81 -4.31 13.47
CA ALA A 195 11.63 -3.85 14.59
C ALA A 195 13.11 -4.19 14.33
N THR A 196 14.01 -3.68 15.16
CA THR A 196 15.38 -4.22 15.21
C THR A 196 15.36 -5.64 15.80
N ARG A 197 16.31 -6.48 15.40
CA ARG A 197 16.42 -7.85 15.94
C ARG A 197 16.62 -7.89 17.46
N LEU A 198 17.33 -6.90 18.00
CA LEU A 198 17.51 -6.75 19.44
C LEU A 198 16.19 -6.39 20.14
N GLY A 199 15.33 -5.56 19.52
CA GLY A 199 14.03 -5.19 20.06
C GLY A 199 12.98 -6.30 20.02
N VAL A 200 13.17 -7.33 19.19
CA VAL A 200 12.27 -8.51 19.14
C VAL A 200 12.63 -9.53 20.23
N ALA A 201 13.85 -9.48 20.76
CA ALA A 201 14.32 -10.41 21.81
C ALA A 201 13.94 -9.97 23.25
N LEU A 202 13.31 -8.80 23.39
CA LEU A 202 12.81 -8.27 24.67
C LEU A 202 11.31 -8.45 24.79
#